data_287951239c5c55d15303d4240c345fa1
#
_entry.id   287951239c5c55d15303d4240c345fa1
#
_cell.length_a   1.000
_cell.length_b   1.000
_cell.length_c   1.000
_cell.angle_alpha   90.00
_cell.angle_beta   90.00
_cell.angle_gamma   90.00
#
_symmetry.space_group_name_H-M   'P 1'
#
loop_
_entity.id
_entity.type
_entity.pdbx_description
1 polymer ?
#
loop_
_entity_poly.entity_id
_entity_poly.type
_entity_poly.pdbx_seq_one_letter_code
_entity_poly.pdbx_strand_id
1 'polypeptide(L)'
;MGWTFPRLIATRNEWFDDWCDHDGPACYELGTGGPRGGQIEWHYVGETGNERARIVCYARSGSHLSEIIDRHLRQGWFLYYRGFAVDTKAEARRIQDERLRRFEYDWNILLNDSSRRGS
;
A
#
# COMPACT_ATOMS: atom_id res chain seq x y z
N MET A 1 -5.17 -17.21 -8.35
CA MET A 1 -4.88 -15.80 -8.06
C MET A 1 -4.40 -15.66 -6.65
N GLY A 2 -3.49 -14.76 -6.40
CA GLY A 2 -2.93 -14.56 -5.08
C GLY A 2 -2.18 -13.25 -5.02
N TRP A 3 -1.41 -13.10 -3.96
CA TRP A 3 -0.60 -11.91 -3.78
C TRP A 3 0.55 -11.90 -4.77
N THR A 4 0.83 -10.74 -5.37
CA THR A 4 2.02 -10.57 -6.21
C THR A 4 3.27 -10.59 -5.33
N PHE A 5 4.42 -10.80 -5.96
CA PHE A 5 5.68 -10.55 -5.28
C PHE A 5 5.79 -9.07 -4.92
N PRO A 6 6.47 -8.73 -3.83
CA PRO A 6 6.68 -7.32 -3.49
C PRO A 6 7.36 -6.56 -4.63
N ARG A 7 6.84 -5.37 -4.91
CA ARG A 7 7.37 -4.50 -5.96
C ARG A 7 7.77 -3.16 -5.38
N LEU A 8 8.92 -2.67 -5.81
CA LEU A 8 9.42 -1.36 -5.40
C LEU A 8 8.61 -0.27 -6.11
N ILE A 9 8.05 0.68 -5.35
CA ILE A 9 7.30 1.77 -5.95
C ILE A 9 7.90 3.14 -5.69
N ALA A 10 8.72 3.30 -4.66
CA ALA A 10 9.37 4.58 -4.43
C ALA A 10 10.64 4.44 -3.61
N THR A 11 11.61 5.31 -3.92
CA THR A 11 12.80 5.55 -3.12
C THR A 11 12.84 7.05 -2.79
N ARG A 12 13.84 7.48 -2.04
CA ARG A 12 14.00 8.88 -1.68
C ARG A 12 14.01 9.82 -2.89
N ASN A 13 14.59 9.37 -4.00
CA ASN A 13 14.82 10.21 -5.17
C ASN A 13 13.98 9.86 -6.38
N GLU A 14 13.29 8.73 -6.36
CA GLU A 14 12.58 8.23 -7.52
C GLU A 14 11.28 7.55 -7.11
N TRP A 15 10.33 7.51 -8.02
CA TRP A 15 9.15 6.67 -7.89
C TRP A 15 8.93 5.92 -9.21
N PHE A 16 8.22 4.78 -9.12
CA PHE A 16 8.00 3.90 -10.27
C PHE A 16 6.52 3.60 -10.39
N ASP A 17 5.95 3.76 -11.58
CA ASP A 17 4.52 3.55 -11.80
C ASP A 17 4.20 2.72 -13.06
N ASP A 18 5.22 2.14 -13.69
CA ASP A 18 5.08 1.42 -14.96
C ASP A 18 4.97 -0.10 -14.80
N TRP A 19 5.03 -0.60 -13.58
CA TRP A 19 5.06 -2.03 -13.30
C TRP A 19 3.68 -2.64 -13.02
N CYS A 20 2.67 -1.82 -12.78
CA CYS A 20 1.31 -2.31 -12.51
C CYS A 20 0.41 -2.05 -13.70
N ASP A 21 -0.09 -3.11 -14.32
CA ASP A 21 -0.97 -3.01 -15.48
C ASP A 21 -2.41 -3.45 -15.19
N HIS A 22 -2.72 -3.80 -13.95
CA HIS A 22 -4.07 -4.21 -13.58
C HIS A 22 -4.96 -3.00 -13.29
N ASP A 23 -5.98 -2.80 -14.10
CA ASP A 23 -6.90 -1.66 -13.98
C ASP A 23 -8.20 -1.99 -13.23
N GLY A 24 -8.26 -3.11 -12.55
CA GLY A 24 -9.46 -3.57 -11.86
C GLY A 24 -9.34 -3.59 -10.36
N PRO A 25 -10.36 -4.15 -9.68
CA PRO A 25 -10.39 -4.21 -8.23
C PRO A 25 -9.27 -5.05 -7.65
N ALA A 26 -8.77 -4.61 -6.50
CA ALA A 26 -7.72 -5.33 -5.79
C ALA A 26 -7.68 -4.95 -4.32
N CYS A 27 -7.20 -5.89 -3.52
CA CYS A 27 -6.67 -5.60 -2.19
C CYS A 27 -5.16 -5.42 -2.34
N TYR A 28 -4.55 -4.57 -1.53
CA TYR A 28 -3.12 -4.31 -1.64
C TYR A 28 -2.53 -4.02 -0.28
N GLU A 29 -1.22 -4.21 -0.18
CA GLU A 29 -0.47 -3.87 1.03
C GLU A 29 0.70 -2.96 0.66
N LEU A 30 1.00 -2.01 1.55
CA LEU A 30 2.17 -1.14 1.44
C LEU A 30 3.11 -1.45 2.59
N GLY A 31 4.39 -1.44 2.29
CA GLY A 31 5.41 -1.70 3.29
C GLY A 31 6.71 -0.99 2.99
N THR A 32 7.62 -1.04 3.95
CA THR A 32 8.96 -0.47 3.79
C THR A 32 10.02 -1.53 3.95
N GLY A 33 11.11 -1.37 3.21
CA GLY A 33 12.23 -2.28 3.28
C GLY A 33 13.50 -1.62 2.81
N GLY A 34 14.60 -2.35 2.87
CA GLY A 34 15.89 -1.86 2.39
C GLY A 34 16.03 -2.00 0.88
N PRO A 35 17.19 -1.57 0.34
CA PRO A 35 17.42 -1.55 -1.12
C PRO A 35 17.29 -2.89 -1.81
N ARG A 36 17.49 -3.98 -1.08
CA ARG A 36 17.45 -5.33 -1.67
C ARG A 36 16.11 -6.04 -1.41
N GLY A 37 15.16 -5.37 -0.78
CA GLY A 37 13.86 -5.95 -0.48
C GLY A 37 13.90 -7.17 0.44
N GLY A 38 14.97 -7.35 1.22
CA GLY A 38 15.17 -8.55 2.01
C GLY A 38 14.11 -8.79 3.07
N GLN A 39 13.87 -7.81 3.90
CA GLN A 39 12.79 -7.86 4.88
C GLN A 39 11.91 -6.64 4.72
N ILE A 40 10.66 -6.87 4.31
CA ILE A 40 9.69 -5.81 4.14
C ILE A 40 8.72 -5.88 5.32
N GLU A 41 8.57 -4.77 6.00
CA GLU A 41 7.56 -4.62 7.04
C GLU A 41 6.30 -4.04 6.42
N TRP A 42 5.20 -4.79 6.50
CA TRP A 42 3.94 -4.36 5.91
C TRP A 42 3.18 -3.50 6.90
N HIS A 43 2.88 -2.26 6.51
CA HIS A 43 2.31 -1.24 7.38
C HIS A 43 0.86 -0.91 7.09
N TYR A 44 0.39 -1.19 5.89
CA TYR A 44 -0.93 -0.75 5.45
C TYR A 44 -1.57 -1.78 4.55
N VAL A 45 -2.87 -2.00 4.73
CA VAL A 45 -3.68 -2.78 3.82
C VAL A 45 -4.86 -1.92 3.38
N GLY A 46 -5.17 -1.97 2.09
CA GLY A 46 -6.26 -1.21 1.51
C GLY A 46 -7.00 -1.99 0.44
N GLU A 47 -8.11 -1.43 -0.02
CA GLU A 47 -8.87 -1.96 -1.15
C GLU A 47 -9.16 -0.84 -2.13
N THR A 48 -9.32 -1.20 -3.39
CA THR A 48 -9.57 -0.23 -4.45
C THR A 48 -10.36 -0.86 -5.58
N GLY A 49 -11.07 -0.02 -6.32
CA GLY A 49 -11.71 -0.44 -7.57
C GLY A 49 -10.75 -0.41 -8.75
N ASN A 50 -9.59 0.23 -8.63
CA ASN A 50 -8.59 0.29 -9.70
C ASN A 50 -7.19 0.27 -9.08
N GLU A 51 -6.54 -0.88 -9.16
CA GLU A 51 -5.24 -1.11 -8.54
C GLU A 51 -4.19 -0.13 -9.05
N ARG A 52 -4.04 -0.03 -10.36
CA ARG A 52 -3.00 0.82 -10.96
C ARG A 52 -3.16 2.28 -10.54
N ALA A 53 -4.36 2.82 -10.64
CA ALA A 53 -4.60 4.22 -10.32
C ALA A 53 -4.29 4.52 -8.85
N ARG A 54 -4.64 3.59 -7.97
CA ARG A 54 -4.40 3.81 -6.53
C ARG A 54 -2.92 3.73 -6.18
N ILE A 55 -2.20 2.76 -6.72
CA ILE A 55 -0.77 2.60 -6.41
C ILE A 55 0.06 3.76 -6.98
N VAL A 56 -0.31 4.26 -8.15
CA VAL A 56 0.33 5.46 -8.72
C VAL A 56 0.20 6.65 -7.77
N CYS A 57 -0.92 6.81 -7.10
CA CYS A 57 -1.09 7.88 -6.12
C CYS A 57 -0.07 7.80 -4.98
N TYR A 58 0.23 6.60 -4.50
CA TYR A 58 1.23 6.42 -3.45
C TYR A 58 2.64 6.72 -3.94
N ALA A 59 2.94 6.31 -5.16
CA ALA A 59 4.25 6.55 -5.76
C ALA A 59 4.52 8.03 -5.97
N ARG A 60 3.48 8.85 -6.15
CA ARG A 60 3.60 10.26 -6.52
C ARG A 60 3.23 11.24 -5.41
N SER A 61 3.24 10.80 -4.17
CA SER A 61 2.99 11.68 -3.01
C SER A 61 1.64 12.38 -3.04
N GLY A 62 0.63 11.75 -3.65
CA GLY A 62 -0.70 12.34 -3.75
C GLY A 62 -1.73 11.72 -2.83
N SER A 63 -1.31 10.86 -1.92
CA SER A 63 -2.23 10.08 -1.10
C SER A 63 -2.37 10.65 0.31
N HIS A 64 -3.35 10.12 1.04
CA HIS A 64 -3.55 10.42 2.46
C HIS A 64 -2.42 9.86 3.35
N LEU A 65 -1.54 9.02 2.79
CA LEU A 65 -0.38 8.47 3.51
C LEU A 65 0.91 9.20 3.18
N SER A 66 0.86 10.28 2.39
CA SER A 66 2.06 10.96 1.88
C SER A 66 3.04 11.34 2.97
N GLU A 67 2.56 11.89 4.08
CA GLU A 67 3.43 12.31 5.17
C GLU A 67 4.21 11.17 5.78
N ILE A 68 3.53 10.05 6.03
CA ILE A 68 4.16 8.85 6.62
C ILE A 68 5.17 8.26 5.63
N ILE A 69 4.78 8.17 4.37
CA ILE A 69 5.64 7.63 3.31
C ILE A 69 6.89 8.50 3.16
N ASP A 70 6.71 9.81 3.05
CA ASP A 70 7.83 10.74 2.89
C ASP A 70 8.83 10.65 4.04
N ARG A 71 8.32 10.49 5.26
CA ARG A 71 9.18 10.34 6.44
C ARG A 71 10.08 9.11 6.31
N HIS A 72 9.51 7.98 5.91
CA HIS A 72 10.28 6.75 5.73
C HIS A 72 11.30 6.87 4.60
N LEU A 73 10.89 7.48 3.48
CA LEU A 73 11.79 7.66 2.35
C LEU A 73 12.97 8.56 2.72
N ARG A 74 12.74 9.62 3.50
CA ARG A 74 13.81 10.50 3.96
C ARG A 74 14.80 9.79 4.89
N GLN A 75 14.34 8.77 5.61
CA GLN A 75 15.19 7.96 6.47
C GLN A 75 15.98 6.90 5.70
N GLY A 76 15.76 6.80 4.39
CA GLY A 76 16.47 5.85 3.55
C GLY A 76 15.74 4.54 3.29
N TRP A 77 14.51 4.42 3.79
CA TRP A 77 13.69 3.24 3.51
C TRP A 77 13.08 3.35 2.11
N PHE A 78 12.83 2.19 1.50
CA PHE A 78 12.17 2.09 0.21
C PHE A 78 10.72 1.67 0.41
N LEU A 79 9.83 2.15 -0.43
CA LEU A 79 8.41 1.81 -0.38
C LEU A 79 8.12 0.67 -1.34
N TYR A 80 7.50 -0.37 -0.81
CA TYR A 80 7.09 -1.55 -1.57
C TYR A 80 5.60 -1.74 -1.50
N TYR A 81 5.06 -2.45 -2.49
CA TYR A 81 3.67 -2.89 -2.42
C TYR A 81 3.56 -4.31 -2.96
N ARG A 82 2.46 -4.96 -2.59
CA ARG A 82 1.99 -6.17 -3.26
C ARG A 82 0.48 -6.09 -3.38
N GLY A 83 -0.09 -6.77 -4.40
CA GLY A 83 -1.49 -6.70 -4.69
C GLY A 83 -2.11 -8.07 -4.85
N PHE A 84 -3.42 -8.12 -4.62
CA PHE A 84 -4.25 -9.28 -4.82
C PHE A 84 -5.40 -8.84 -5.71
N ALA A 85 -5.29 -9.14 -7.01
CA ALA A 85 -6.31 -8.77 -7.99
C ALA A 85 -7.54 -9.66 -7.81
N VAL A 86 -8.71 -9.05 -7.88
CA VAL A 86 -10.00 -9.73 -7.73
C VAL A 86 -10.97 -9.22 -8.78
N ASP A 87 -12.15 -9.84 -8.87
CA ASP A 87 -13.14 -9.49 -9.88
C ASP A 87 -14.04 -8.31 -9.45
N THR A 88 -14.24 -8.14 -8.15
CA THR A 88 -15.14 -7.11 -7.64
C THR A 88 -14.52 -6.36 -6.47
N LYS A 89 -14.99 -5.12 -6.28
CA LYS A 89 -14.58 -4.33 -5.14
C LYS A 89 -15.03 -4.96 -3.81
N ALA A 90 -16.15 -5.64 -3.82
CA ALA A 90 -16.66 -6.36 -2.64
C ALA A 90 -15.69 -7.45 -2.19
N GLU A 91 -15.11 -8.18 -3.14
CA GLU A 91 -14.10 -9.19 -2.82
C GLU A 91 -12.83 -8.56 -2.27
N ALA A 92 -12.40 -7.44 -2.85
CA ALA A 92 -11.23 -6.71 -2.37
C ALA A 92 -11.43 -6.28 -0.92
N ARG A 93 -12.61 -5.75 -0.60
CA ARG A 93 -12.95 -5.33 0.75
C ARG A 93 -12.97 -6.51 1.72
N ARG A 94 -13.51 -7.65 1.29
CA ARG A 94 -13.53 -8.85 2.11
C ARG A 94 -12.13 -9.30 2.49
N ILE A 95 -11.21 -9.28 1.54
CA ILE A 95 -9.81 -9.65 1.80
C ILE A 95 -9.18 -8.64 2.76
N GLN A 96 -9.41 -7.35 2.55
CA GLN A 96 -8.90 -6.31 3.44
C GLN A 96 -9.38 -6.53 4.87
N ASP A 97 -10.68 -6.78 5.05
CA ASP A 97 -11.27 -6.98 6.37
C ASP A 97 -10.68 -8.22 7.06
N GLU A 98 -10.47 -9.29 6.31
CA GLU A 98 -9.84 -10.49 6.83
C GLU A 98 -8.39 -10.23 7.26
N ARG A 99 -7.64 -9.47 6.47
CA ARG A 99 -6.27 -9.12 6.81
C ARG A 99 -6.22 -8.25 8.06
N LEU A 100 -7.11 -7.29 8.17
CA LEU A 100 -7.18 -6.41 9.35
C LEU A 100 -7.54 -7.16 10.63
N ARG A 101 -8.27 -8.27 10.53
CA ARG A 101 -8.59 -9.10 11.70
C ARG A 101 -7.41 -9.96 12.13
N ARG A 102 -6.51 -10.30 11.20
CA ARG A 102 -5.40 -11.21 11.47
C ARG A 102 -4.11 -10.52 11.85
N PHE A 103 -3.88 -9.31 11.33
CA PHE A 103 -2.60 -8.61 11.46
C PHE A 103 -2.83 -7.18 11.89
N GLU A 104 -1.85 -6.64 12.60
CA GLU A 104 -1.84 -5.22 12.93
C GLU A 104 -1.07 -4.46 11.87
N TYR A 105 -1.73 -3.49 11.27
CA TYR A 105 -1.11 -2.58 10.29
C TYR A 105 -1.05 -1.21 10.95
N ASP A 106 0.15 -0.79 11.32
CA ASP A 106 0.31 0.44 12.10
C ASP A 106 -0.19 1.69 11.36
N TRP A 107 -0.08 1.74 10.05
CA TRP A 107 -0.59 2.88 9.29
C TRP A 107 -2.12 2.89 9.23
N ASN A 108 -2.76 1.73 9.20
CA ASN A 108 -4.22 1.66 9.29
C ASN A 108 -4.71 2.16 10.64
N ILE A 109 -4.00 1.80 11.71
CA ILE A 109 -4.35 2.23 13.07
C ILE A 109 -4.23 3.75 13.17
N LEU A 110 -3.15 4.33 12.65
CA LEU A 110 -2.95 5.78 12.67
C LEU A 110 -4.03 6.52 11.91
N LEU A 111 -4.45 6.01 10.76
CA LEU A 111 -5.52 6.62 9.97
C LEU A 111 -6.86 6.57 10.69
N ASN A 112 -7.16 5.46 11.32
CA ASN A 112 -8.42 5.33 12.08
C ASN A 112 -8.45 6.31 13.24
N ASP A 113 -7.36 6.45 13.97
CA ASP A 113 -7.27 7.42 15.06
C ASP A 113 -7.44 8.85 14.54
N SER A 114 -6.80 9.18 13.43
CA SER A 114 -6.96 10.48 12.80
C SER A 114 -8.40 10.74 12.37
N SER A 115 -9.06 9.74 11.78
CA SER A 115 -10.46 9.83 11.38
C SER A 115 -11.37 10.07 12.57
N ARG A 116 -11.13 9.39 13.68
CA ARG A 116 -11.92 9.58 14.90
C ARG A 116 -11.76 10.98 15.47
N ARG A 117 -10.56 11.53 15.40
CA ARG A 117 -10.27 12.88 15.87
C ARG A 117 -10.90 13.93 14.97
N GLY A 118 -11.02 13.66 13.69
CA GLY A 118 -11.58 14.56 12.70
C GLY A 118 -13.09 14.58 12.69
N SER A 119 -13.70 13.64 13.34
CA SER A 119 -15.18 13.58 13.43
C SER A 119 -15.67 14.09 14.80
#